data_b5d78bd6cbe0f0b6525b793ab8c2f845
#
_entry.id   b5d78bd6cbe0f0b6525b793ab8c2f845
#
_cell.length_a   1.000
_cell.length_b   1.000
_cell.length_c   1.000
_cell.angle_alpha   90.00
_cell.angle_beta   90.00
_cell.angle_gamma   90.00
#
_symmetry.space_group_name_H-M   'P 1'
#
loop_
_entity.id
_entity.type
_entity.pdbx_description
1 polymer ?
#
loop_
_entity_poly.entity_id
_entity_poly.type
_entity_poly.pdbx_seq_one_letter_code
_entity_poly.pdbx_strand_id
1 'polypeptide(L)'
;MMLAEVTYSTSAYESARKYNVKMAYKKGKADQVFEYCEKDLSKEFCERNQKILSCKRGGGYWVWKPYAVFMALEQLKAGDYLFYCDSGAFVTKDLHILTDFMEKEKEDFLIFNLDHKEKEYTKRDVFIELGCDEEKYKDSVQRCATYFMIKKTEKTEAFVKQWLEYAQNYELISDEKNVLHNKPNDKEFKDNRHDQSIFSVLSKKWGFHSFQDISQYRYPRGRKERIAAKKREQAGAEYPILVCIHRQKKADCTSAFRENLLNSYPGLSRFLHFGYH
;
A
#
# COMPACT_ATOMS: atom_id res chain seq x y z
N MET A 1 -19.26 15.09 -2.17
CA MET A 1 -18.44 13.95 -1.72
C MET A 1 -17.08 14.51 -1.39
N MET A 2 -16.54 14.18 -0.24
CA MET A 2 -15.23 14.62 0.23
C MET A 2 -14.15 13.64 -0.23
N LEU A 3 -12.99 14.17 -0.63
CA LEU A 3 -11.79 13.38 -0.91
C LEU A 3 -10.79 13.58 0.22
N ALA A 4 -10.56 12.56 1.03
CA ALA A 4 -9.57 12.59 2.09
C ALA A 4 -8.36 11.73 1.73
N GLU A 5 -7.20 12.05 2.33
CA GLU A 5 -6.03 11.16 2.35
C GLU A 5 -5.73 10.74 3.79
N VAL A 6 -5.25 9.52 3.98
CA VAL A 6 -4.71 9.05 5.25
C VAL A 6 -3.27 8.57 5.08
N THR A 7 -2.41 8.99 6.00
CA THR A 7 -1.02 8.55 6.09
C THR A 7 -0.63 8.30 7.54
N TYR A 8 0.30 7.38 7.74
CA TYR A 8 0.88 7.10 9.06
C TYR A 8 2.40 6.99 8.95
N SER A 9 3.09 7.40 10.00
CA SER A 9 4.50 7.05 10.14
C SER A 9 4.92 6.92 11.60
N THR A 10 5.94 6.13 11.85
CA THR A 10 6.71 6.25 13.08
C THR A 10 7.49 7.56 13.08
N SER A 11 7.97 7.98 14.27
CA SER A 11 8.79 9.18 14.46
C SER A 11 10.00 9.25 13.52
N ALA A 12 10.58 8.09 13.17
CA ALA A 12 11.72 8.00 12.25
C ALA A 12 11.40 8.51 10.82
N TYR A 13 10.13 8.52 10.42
CA TYR A 13 9.66 8.95 9.10
C TYR A 13 8.80 10.23 9.14
N GLU A 14 8.79 10.95 10.25
CA GLU A 14 8.00 12.18 10.42
C GLU A 14 8.23 13.21 9.29
N SER A 15 9.48 13.43 8.91
CA SER A 15 9.81 14.36 7.82
C SER A 15 9.20 13.93 6.47
N ALA A 16 9.23 12.63 6.17
CA ALA A 16 8.62 12.08 4.97
C ALA A 16 7.09 12.19 5.02
N ARG A 17 6.47 11.90 6.17
CA ARG A 17 5.03 12.07 6.38
C ARG A 17 4.58 13.52 6.17
N LYS A 18 5.29 14.49 6.76
CA LYS A 18 4.98 15.91 6.56
C LYS A 18 5.06 16.33 5.09
N TYR A 19 6.00 15.76 4.34
CA TYR A 19 6.07 16.02 2.91
C TYR A 19 4.93 15.35 2.14
N ASN A 20 4.56 14.11 2.50
CA ASN A 20 3.39 13.41 1.95
C ASN A 20 2.12 14.25 2.15
N VAL A 21 1.83 14.69 3.38
CA VAL A 21 0.68 15.57 3.72
C VAL A 21 0.68 16.85 2.88
N LYS A 22 1.84 17.51 2.77
CA LYS A 22 1.98 18.70 1.93
C LYS A 22 1.60 18.44 0.46
N MET A 23 1.99 17.27 -0.06
CA MET A 23 1.72 16.90 -1.44
C MET A 23 0.27 16.44 -1.64
N ALA A 24 -0.34 15.83 -0.65
CA ALA A 24 -1.76 15.48 -0.64
C ALA A 24 -2.64 16.73 -0.89
N TYR A 25 -2.39 17.81 -0.15
CA TYR A 25 -3.09 19.08 -0.36
C TYR A 25 -2.68 19.76 -1.67
N LYS A 26 -1.37 19.90 -1.92
CA LYS A 26 -0.86 20.72 -3.03
C LYS A 26 -1.12 20.08 -4.39
N LYS A 27 -0.90 18.80 -4.54
CA LYS A 27 -0.97 18.05 -5.80
C LYS A 27 -2.17 17.12 -5.86
N GLY A 28 -2.44 16.41 -4.77
CA GLY A 28 -3.55 15.47 -4.66
C GLY A 28 -4.92 16.16 -4.59
N LYS A 29 -4.95 17.45 -4.20
CA LYS A 29 -6.19 18.21 -4.02
C LYS A 29 -7.14 17.59 -3.00
N ALA A 30 -6.58 16.90 -2.01
CA ALA A 30 -7.38 16.36 -0.91
C ALA A 30 -8.05 17.50 -0.12
N ASP A 31 -9.32 17.29 0.22
CA ASP A 31 -10.07 18.24 1.07
C ASP A 31 -9.62 18.15 2.53
N GLN A 32 -9.22 16.94 2.95
CA GLN A 32 -8.73 16.65 4.30
C GLN A 32 -7.60 15.62 4.27
N VAL A 33 -6.66 15.74 5.21
CA VAL A 33 -5.62 14.72 5.42
C VAL A 33 -5.64 14.28 6.87
N PHE A 34 -5.81 12.97 7.08
CA PHE A 34 -5.64 12.30 8.37
C PHE A 34 -4.18 11.90 8.53
N GLU A 35 -3.45 12.66 9.34
CA GLU A 35 -2.03 12.45 9.61
C GLU A 35 -1.86 11.78 10.97
N TYR A 36 -1.47 10.50 10.97
CA TYR A 36 -1.33 9.70 12.19
C TYR A 36 0.10 9.29 12.50
N CYS A 37 0.37 9.04 13.77
CA CYS A 37 1.64 8.50 14.29
C CYS A 37 1.39 7.59 15.50
N GLU A 38 2.45 7.14 16.17
CA GLU A 38 2.35 6.25 17.34
C GLU A 38 1.44 6.81 18.46
N LYS A 39 1.38 8.14 18.60
CA LYS A 39 0.60 8.81 19.65
C LYS A 39 -0.91 8.76 19.42
N ASP A 40 -1.31 8.52 18.18
CA ASP A 40 -2.72 8.47 17.77
C ASP A 40 -3.31 7.06 17.89
N LEU A 41 -2.46 6.06 18.17
CA LEU A 41 -2.92 4.70 18.45
C LEU A 41 -3.58 4.65 19.82
N SER A 42 -4.79 4.10 19.89
CA SER A 42 -5.51 3.99 21.17
C SER A 42 -4.77 3.06 22.15
N LYS A 43 -4.95 3.30 23.44
CA LYS A 43 -4.37 2.45 24.49
C LYS A 43 -4.80 0.99 24.32
N GLU A 44 -6.09 0.76 24.06
CA GLU A 44 -6.63 -0.58 23.83
C GLU A 44 -5.98 -1.28 22.64
N PHE A 45 -5.80 -0.58 21.51
CA PHE A 45 -5.10 -1.13 20.33
C PHE A 45 -3.65 -1.48 20.67
N CYS A 46 -2.95 -0.61 21.40
CA CYS A 46 -1.55 -0.83 21.80
C CYS A 46 -1.42 -2.04 22.74
N GLU A 47 -2.29 -2.16 23.73
CA GLU A 47 -2.29 -3.28 24.68
C GLU A 47 -2.59 -4.60 23.98
N ARG A 48 -3.61 -4.65 23.13
CA ARG A 48 -3.97 -5.84 22.34
C ARG A 48 -2.84 -6.29 21.41
N ASN A 49 -2.11 -5.36 20.84
CA ASN A 49 -1.08 -5.63 19.84
C ASN A 49 0.35 -5.48 20.37
N GLN A 50 0.56 -5.51 21.67
CA GLN A 50 1.86 -5.25 22.31
C GLN A 50 2.98 -6.12 21.73
N LYS A 51 2.74 -7.43 21.54
CA LYS A 51 3.71 -8.37 20.95
C LYS A 51 4.12 -7.92 19.52
N ILE A 52 3.16 -7.53 18.70
CA ILE A 52 3.40 -7.09 17.32
C ILE A 52 4.13 -5.75 17.31
N LEU A 53 3.64 -4.77 18.06
CA LEU A 53 4.19 -3.41 18.11
C LEU A 53 5.60 -3.35 18.70
N SER A 54 6.03 -4.35 19.48
CA SER A 54 7.41 -4.45 19.97
C SER A 54 8.42 -4.84 18.90
N CYS A 55 7.96 -5.34 17.74
CA CYS A 55 8.81 -5.73 16.63
C CYS A 55 9.32 -4.50 15.86
N LYS A 56 10.63 -4.44 15.60
CA LYS A 56 11.28 -3.28 14.93
C LYS A 56 10.86 -3.14 13.47
N ARG A 57 10.70 -4.26 12.75
CA ARG A 57 10.36 -4.26 11.31
C ARG A 57 9.01 -3.59 11.09
N GLY A 58 8.99 -2.53 10.28
CA GLY A 58 7.77 -1.80 9.98
C GLY A 58 7.07 -1.13 11.18
N GLY A 59 7.79 -0.98 12.33
CA GLY A 59 7.19 -0.48 13.56
C GLY A 59 6.02 -1.34 14.04
N GLY A 60 6.21 -2.67 14.05
CA GLY A 60 5.18 -3.66 14.36
C GLY A 60 4.54 -4.25 13.11
N TYR A 61 5.36 -4.65 12.13
CA TYR A 61 4.89 -5.33 10.91
C TYR A 61 3.75 -4.61 10.18
N TRP A 62 3.70 -3.27 10.28
CA TRP A 62 2.65 -2.42 9.69
C TRP A 62 1.21 -2.73 10.19
N VAL A 63 1.03 -3.38 11.36
CA VAL A 63 -0.30 -3.65 11.97
C VAL A 63 -1.12 -2.37 12.16
N TRP A 64 -0.45 -1.25 12.36
CA TRP A 64 -1.05 0.07 12.49
C TRP A 64 -1.72 0.58 11.20
N LYS A 65 -1.36 0.03 10.01
CA LYS A 65 -1.89 0.51 8.74
C LYS A 65 -3.40 0.28 8.61
N PRO A 66 -3.93 -0.96 8.71
CA PRO A 66 -5.37 -1.16 8.68
C PRO A 66 -6.10 -0.41 9.80
N TYR A 67 -5.46 -0.21 10.95
CA TYR A 67 -6.03 0.58 12.04
C TYR A 67 -6.12 2.07 11.68
N ALA A 68 -5.08 2.67 11.10
CA ALA A 68 -5.09 4.05 10.64
C ALA A 68 -6.16 4.28 9.55
N VAL A 69 -6.30 3.35 8.60
CA VAL A 69 -7.35 3.39 7.57
C VAL A 69 -8.75 3.28 8.21
N PHE A 70 -8.92 2.39 9.17
CA PHE A 70 -10.18 2.25 9.92
C PHE A 70 -10.55 3.55 10.64
N MET A 71 -9.62 4.13 11.42
CA MET A 71 -9.85 5.40 12.12
C MET A 71 -10.25 6.54 11.19
N ALA A 72 -9.63 6.62 10.01
CA ALA A 72 -9.96 7.65 9.02
C ALA A 72 -11.36 7.41 8.41
N LEU A 73 -11.69 6.17 8.06
CA LEU A 73 -13.02 5.83 7.51
C LEU A 73 -14.14 6.15 8.49
N GLU A 74 -13.95 5.92 9.80
CA GLU A 74 -14.96 6.25 10.81
C GLU A 74 -15.32 7.75 10.83
N GLN A 75 -14.41 8.63 10.39
CA GLN A 75 -14.63 10.08 10.35
C GLN A 75 -15.28 10.57 9.04
N LEU A 76 -15.38 9.72 8.02
CA LEU A 76 -15.99 10.05 6.74
C LEU A 76 -17.47 9.71 6.71
N LYS A 77 -18.20 10.30 5.75
CA LYS A 77 -19.58 9.95 5.46
C LYS A 77 -19.66 8.88 4.36
N ALA A 78 -20.73 8.12 4.32
CA ALA A 78 -20.99 7.20 3.23
C ALA A 78 -20.89 7.94 1.88
N GLY A 79 -20.19 7.35 0.92
CA GLY A 79 -19.92 7.92 -0.39
C GLY A 79 -18.67 8.81 -0.48
N ASP A 80 -18.04 9.20 0.64
CA ASP A 80 -16.77 9.93 0.63
C ASP A 80 -15.62 8.99 0.19
N TYR A 81 -14.52 9.58 -0.29
CA TYR A 81 -13.34 8.87 -0.74
C TYR A 81 -12.19 9.02 0.24
N LEU A 82 -11.46 7.92 0.46
CA LEU A 82 -10.24 7.86 1.25
C LEU A 82 -9.09 7.30 0.40
N PHE A 83 -8.07 8.11 0.16
CA PHE A 83 -6.81 7.65 -0.41
C PHE A 83 -5.84 7.32 0.70
N TYR A 84 -5.36 6.07 0.77
CA TYR A 84 -4.25 5.70 1.63
C TYR A 84 -2.93 5.87 0.88
N CYS A 85 -1.93 6.46 1.53
CA CYS A 85 -0.59 6.56 0.99
C CYS A 85 0.46 6.41 2.12
N ASP A 86 1.35 5.42 2.00
CA ASP A 86 2.49 5.28 2.92
C ASP A 86 3.33 6.55 2.96
N SER A 87 3.87 6.93 4.12
CA SER A 87 4.78 8.07 4.25
C SER A 87 6.07 7.96 3.42
N GLY A 88 6.42 6.75 2.98
CA GLY A 88 7.50 6.50 2.01
C GLY A 88 7.13 6.79 0.55
N ALA A 89 5.96 7.36 0.31
CA ALA A 89 5.45 7.77 -0.99
C ALA A 89 4.73 9.12 -0.88
N PHE A 90 4.40 9.73 -2.00
CA PHE A 90 3.55 10.93 -2.06
C PHE A 90 2.88 11.08 -3.42
N VAL A 91 1.76 11.79 -3.43
CA VAL A 91 1.02 12.08 -4.65
C VAL A 91 1.70 13.19 -5.47
N THR A 92 1.61 13.08 -6.79
CA THR A 92 2.23 14.01 -7.74
C THR A 92 1.23 14.71 -8.65
N LYS A 93 -0.02 14.26 -8.64
CA LYS A 93 -1.12 14.78 -9.46
C LYS A 93 -2.43 14.72 -8.69
N ASP A 94 -3.47 15.31 -9.27
CA ASP A 94 -4.81 15.39 -8.75
C ASP A 94 -5.43 13.99 -8.57
N LEU A 95 -5.87 13.69 -7.36
CA LEU A 95 -6.49 12.40 -7.01
C LEU A 95 -7.94 12.28 -7.53
N HIS A 96 -8.58 13.39 -7.93
CA HIS A 96 -9.91 13.32 -8.55
C HIS A 96 -9.91 12.51 -9.85
N ILE A 97 -8.78 12.37 -10.51
CA ILE A 97 -8.60 11.43 -11.63
C ILE A 97 -8.99 10.00 -11.23
N LEU A 98 -8.67 9.59 -10.00
CA LEU A 98 -9.02 8.25 -9.50
C LEU A 98 -10.49 8.17 -9.07
N THR A 99 -11.06 9.22 -8.46
CA THR A 99 -12.48 9.22 -8.10
C THR A 99 -13.35 9.18 -9.35
N ASP A 100 -13.01 9.94 -10.40
CA ASP A 100 -13.71 9.92 -11.69
C ASP A 100 -13.62 8.53 -12.34
N PHE A 101 -12.45 7.89 -12.25
CA PHE A 101 -12.27 6.53 -12.73
C PHE A 101 -13.12 5.53 -11.93
N MET A 102 -13.19 5.65 -10.61
CA MET A 102 -14.06 4.81 -9.76
C MET A 102 -15.53 4.92 -10.13
N GLU A 103 -16.01 6.14 -10.35
CA GLU A 103 -17.42 6.38 -10.77
C GLU A 103 -17.70 5.78 -12.15
N LYS A 104 -16.78 5.94 -13.10
CA LYS A 104 -16.90 5.40 -14.46
C LYS A 104 -16.96 3.88 -14.45
N GLU A 105 -16.05 3.23 -13.73
CA GLU A 105 -15.95 1.77 -13.67
C GLU A 105 -16.89 1.14 -12.62
N LYS A 106 -17.61 1.96 -11.84
CA LYS A 106 -18.52 1.54 -10.75
C LYS A 106 -17.80 0.71 -9.68
N GLU A 107 -16.60 1.14 -9.33
CA GLU A 107 -15.76 0.48 -8.33
C GLU A 107 -15.80 1.24 -6.99
N ASP A 108 -15.91 0.50 -5.90
CA ASP A 108 -15.82 1.07 -4.55
C ASP A 108 -14.40 1.00 -3.99
N PHE A 109 -13.48 0.30 -4.68
CA PHE A 109 -12.13 0.12 -4.22
C PHE A 109 -11.13 0.03 -5.38
N LEU A 110 -10.17 0.96 -5.47
CA LEU A 110 -9.05 0.87 -6.39
C LEU A 110 -7.85 0.28 -5.68
N ILE A 111 -7.47 -0.90 -6.12
CA ILE A 111 -6.30 -1.66 -5.66
C ILE A 111 -5.37 -1.85 -6.85
N PHE A 112 -4.06 -1.73 -6.66
CA PHE A 112 -3.09 -1.76 -7.75
C PHE A 112 -2.24 -3.03 -7.72
N ASN A 113 -1.93 -3.57 -8.90
CA ASN A 113 -1.12 -4.76 -9.07
C ASN A 113 0.38 -4.46 -8.89
N LEU A 114 1.09 -5.40 -8.30
CA LEU A 114 2.54 -5.47 -8.31
C LEU A 114 3.02 -6.38 -9.47
N ASP A 115 4.31 -6.57 -9.64
CA ASP A 115 4.92 -7.34 -10.72
C ASP A 115 5.39 -8.75 -10.31
N HIS A 116 4.87 -9.27 -9.19
CA HIS A 116 5.24 -10.58 -8.65
C HIS A 116 4.00 -11.37 -8.18
N LYS A 117 4.20 -12.68 -8.02
CA LYS A 117 3.13 -13.58 -7.60
C LYS A 117 2.90 -13.53 -6.10
N GLU A 118 1.68 -13.84 -5.71
CA GLU A 118 1.26 -13.90 -4.30
C GLU A 118 2.10 -14.88 -3.49
N LYS A 119 2.31 -16.11 -4.01
CA LYS A 119 3.08 -17.17 -3.35
C LYS A 119 4.55 -16.82 -3.06
N GLU A 120 5.11 -15.86 -3.80
CA GLU A 120 6.48 -15.40 -3.58
C GLU A 120 6.63 -14.54 -2.31
N TYR A 121 5.54 -13.89 -1.88
CA TYR A 121 5.57 -12.90 -0.80
C TYR A 121 4.45 -13.03 0.23
N THR A 122 3.75 -14.16 0.24
CA THR A 122 2.71 -14.47 1.23
C THR A 122 2.97 -15.85 1.83
N LYS A 123 3.12 -15.91 3.14
CA LYS A 123 3.33 -17.17 3.85
C LYS A 123 2.06 -18.04 3.84
N ARG A 124 2.23 -19.35 3.91
CA ARG A 124 1.13 -20.29 3.69
C ARG A 124 0.04 -20.22 4.73
N ASP A 125 0.37 -19.94 5.99
CA ASP A 125 -0.62 -19.75 7.04
C ASP A 125 -1.66 -18.67 6.68
N VAL A 126 -1.24 -17.59 5.99
CA VAL A 126 -2.16 -16.54 5.52
C VAL A 126 -3.18 -17.11 4.53
N PHE A 127 -2.74 -17.91 3.55
CA PHE A 127 -3.67 -18.50 2.58
C PHE A 127 -4.68 -19.44 3.25
N ILE A 128 -4.22 -20.26 4.21
CA ILE A 128 -5.06 -21.24 4.89
C ILE A 128 -6.07 -20.53 5.79
N GLU A 129 -5.61 -19.59 6.64
CA GLU A 129 -6.50 -18.85 7.55
C GLU A 129 -7.55 -18.03 6.81
N LEU A 130 -7.21 -17.50 5.64
CA LEU A 130 -8.18 -16.79 4.82
C LEU A 130 -9.05 -17.72 3.96
N GLY A 131 -8.85 -19.04 4.01
CA GLY A 131 -9.55 -20.02 3.17
C GLY A 131 -9.24 -19.86 1.68
N CYS A 132 -7.99 -19.52 1.36
CA CYS A 132 -7.50 -19.20 0.01
C CYS A 132 -6.28 -20.07 -0.39
N ASP A 133 -6.07 -21.24 0.22
CA ASP A 133 -4.93 -22.13 -0.07
C ASP A 133 -5.12 -22.91 -1.39
N GLU A 134 -5.45 -22.18 -2.46
CA GLU A 134 -5.69 -22.67 -3.81
C GLU A 134 -4.74 -22.01 -4.81
N GLU A 135 -4.37 -22.69 -5.90
CA GLU A 135 -3.44 -22.18 -6.91
C GLU A 135 -3.95 -20.86 -7.56
N LYS A 136 -5.26 -20.70 -7.73
CA LYS A 136 -5.84 -19.47 -8.29
C LYS A 136 -5.48 -18.21 -7.48
N TYR A 137 -5.27 -18.35 -6.15
CA TYR A 137 -4.79 -17.24 -5.31
C TYR A 137 -3.26 -17.16 -5.33
N LYS A 138 -2.57 -18.29 -5.15
CA LYS A 138 -1.11 -18.37 -5.04
C LYS A 138 -0.40 -17.89 -6.30
N ASP A 139 -0.88 -18.27 -7.48
CA ASP A 139 -0.32 -17.90 -8.78
C ASP A 139 -0.80 -16.53 -9.29
N SER A 140 -1.74 -15.90 -8.59
CA SER A 140 -2.21 -14.57 -8.95
C SER A 140 -1.18 -13.50 -8.60
N VAL A 141 -1.29 -12.33 -9.23
CA VAL A 141 -0.43 -11.17 -8.96
C VAL A 141 -0.73 -10.60 -7.57
N GLN A 142 0.32 -10.29 -6.79
CA GLN A 142 0.15 -9.63 -5.49
C GLN A 142 -0.31 -8.19 -5.66
N ARG A 143 -1.14 -7.72 -4.72
CA ARG A 143 -1.74 -6.38 -4.71
C ARG A 143 -1.00 -5.46 -3.75
N CYS A 144 -0.87 -4.21 -4.15
CA CYS A 144 -0.15 -3.17 -3.42
C CYS A 144 -0.96 -2.66 -2.22
N ALA A 145 -0.35 -2.59 -1.04
CA ALA A 145 -0.90 -1.91 0.13
C ALA A 145 -0.15 -0.61 0.49
N THR A 146 0.76 -0.15 -0.38
CA THR A 146 1.47 1.13 -0.20
C THR A 146 0.57 2.34 -0.48
N TYR A 147 -0.38 2.17 -1.39
CA TYR A 147 -1.44 3.14 -1.74
C TYR A 147 -2.62 2.42 -2.36
N PHE A 148 -3.80 2.96 -2.10
CA PHE A 148 -5.07 2.51 -2.65
C PHE A 148 -6.14 3.58 -2.40
N MET A 149 -7.29 3.51 -3.07
CA MET A 149 -8.40 4.42 -2.85
C MET A 149 -9.67 3.64 -2.54
N ILE A 150 -10.38 4.08 -1.51
CA ILE A 150 -11.64 3.49 -1.02
C ILE A 150 -12.75 4.53 -1.15
N LYS A 151 -13.88 4.17 -1.71
CA LYS A 151 -15.17 4.85 -1.49
C LYS A 151 -15.79 4.25 -0.23
N LYS A 152 -16.19 5.09 0.73
CA LYS A 152 -16.81 4.61 1.96
C LYS A 152 -18.17 4.01 1.67
N THR A 153 -18.29 2.70 1.81
CA THR A 153 -19.52 1.90 1.72
C THR A 153 -19.50 0.85 2.84
N GLU A 154 -20.65 0.26 3.16
CA GLU A 154 -20.72 -0.84 4.13
C GLU A 154 -19.76 -1.99 3.76
N LYS A 155 -19.66 -2.31 2.46
CA LYS A 155 -18.76 -3.36 1.96
C LYS A 155 -17.29 -3.03 2.24
N THR A 156 -16.86 -1.82 1.94
CA THR A 156 -15.45 -1.42 2.11
C THR A 156 -15.06 -1.23 3.58
N GLU A 157 -15.98 -0.75 4.41
CA GLU A 157 -15.79 -0.70 5.87
C GLU A 157 -15.66 -2.11 6.47
N ALA A 158 -16.52 -3.04 6.08
CA ALA A 158 -16.44 -4.43 6.54
C ALA A 158 -15.12 -5.09 6.11
N PHE A 159 -14.66 -4.82 4.89
CA PHE A 159 -13.35 -5.28 4.42
C PHE A 159 -12.20 -4.75 5.30
N VAL A 160 -12.18 -3.44 5.60
CA VAL A 160 -11.11 -2.84 6.41
C VAL A 160 -11.12 -3.39 7.84
N LYS A 161 -12.29 -3.59 8.43
CA LYS A 161 -12.44 -4.23 9.74
C LYS A 161 -11.88 -5.65 9.74
N GLN A 162 -12.16 -6.44 8.72
CA GLN A 162 -11.64 -7.81 8.59
C GLN A 162 -10.13 -7.82 8.32
N TRP A 163 -9.61 -6.89 7.50
CA TRP A 163 -8.16 -6.75 7.31
C TRP A 163 -7.45 -6.43 8.62
N LEU A 164 -8.00 -5.50 9.42
CA LEU A 164 -7.48 -5.18 10.74
C LEU A 164 -7.51 -6.41 11.67
N GLU A 165 -8.59 -7.17 11.68
CA GLU A 165 -8.73 -8.39 12.48
C GLU A 165 -7.62 -9.39 12.18
N TYR A 166 -7.42 -9.75 10.90
CA TYR A 166 -6.34 -10.67 10.50
C TYR A 166 -4.94 -10.09 10.75
N ALA A 167 -4.73 -8.79 10.55
CA ALA A 167 -3.44 -8.16 10.78
C ALA A 167 -3.04 -8.13 12.27
N GLN A 168 -3.98 -8.22 13.20
CA GLN A 168 -3.72 -8.34 14.63
C GLN A 168 -3.33 -9.77 15.07
N ASN A 169 -3.33 -10.74 14.15
CA ASN A 169 -2.80 -12.06 14.42
C ASN A 169 -1.29 -12.08 14.18
N TYR A 170 -0.52 -12.23 15.27
CA TYR A 170 0.95 -12.23 15.22
C TYR A 170 1.51 -13.29 14.27
N GLU A 171 0.94 -14.48 14.29
CA GLU A 171 1.39 -15.61 13.49
C GLU A 171 1.17 -15.39 11.99
N LEU A 172 0.18 -14.59 11.60
CA LEU A 172 -0.07 -14.22 10.20
C LEU A 172 0.81 -13.07 9.74
N ILE A 173 0.94 -12.01 10.56
CA ILE A 173 1.60 -10.79 10.12
C ILE A 173 3.13 -10.83 10.26
N SER A 174 3.68 -11.66 11.15
CA SER A 174 5.10 -11.68 11.48
C SER A 174 5.97 -12.43 10.46
N ASP A 175 7.29 -12.38 10.67
CA ASP A 175 8.28 -13.18 9.94
C ASP A 175 8.41 -14.62 10.47
N GLU A 176 7.67 -14.98 11.50
CA GLU A 176 7.71 -16.32 12.08
C GLU A 176 7.30 -17.37 11.05
N LYS A 177 7.81 -18.60 11.27
CA LYS A 177 7.47 -19.76 10.44
C LYS A 177 5.96 -20.04 10.49
N ASN A 178 5.46 -20.84 9.55
CA ASN A 178 4.09 -21.33 9.56
C ASN A 178 3.90 -22.30 10.75
N VAL A 179 3.28 -21.81 11.81
CA VAL A 179 3.04 -22.57 13.05
C VAL A 179 1.57 -22.92 13.25
N LEU A 180 0.64 -22.22 12.62
CA LEU A 180 -0.79 -22.45 12.76
C LEU A 180 -1.20 -23.78 12.12
N HIS A 181 -0.65 -24.09 10.96
CA HIS A 181 -0.99 -25.28 10.20
C HIS A 181 0.20 -26.22 9.93
N ASN A 182 1.41 -25.85 10.34
CA ASN A 182 2.65 -26.62 10.14
C ASN A 182 2.88 -27.05 8.68
N LYS A 183 2.40 -26.28 7.71
CA LYS A 183 2.62 -26.53 6.29
C LYS A 183 3.74 -25.66 5.74
N PRO A 184 4.61 -26.20 4.87
CA PRO A 184 5.68 -25.40 4.28
C PRO A 184 5.13 -24.31 3.35
N ASN A 185 5.87 -23.22 3.23
CA ASN A 185 5.64 -22.23 2.19
C ASN A 185 5.84 -22.84 0.81
N ASP A 186 5.35 -22.13 -0.22
CA ASP A 186 5.65 -22.47 -1.61
C ASP A 186 7.18 -22.47 -1.86
N LYS A 187 7.64 -23.26 -2.85
CA LYS A 187 9.07 -23.32 -3.22
C LYS A 187 9.61 -21.97 -3.73
N GLU A 188 8.74 -21.13 -4.27
CA GLU A 188 9.07 -19.79 -4.77
C GLU A 188 9.00 -18.71 -3.67
N PHE A 189 8.62 -19.06 -2.44
CA PHE A 189 8.49 -18.11 -1.34
C PHE A 189 9.83 -17.46 -0.98
N LYS A 190 9.85 -16.13 -0.92
CA LYS A 190 11.04 -15.30 -0.65
C LYS A 190 10.95 -14.61 0.71
N ASP A 191 9.81 -13.99 1.00
CA ASP A 191 9.60 -13.16 2.19
C ASP A 191 8.10 -12.93 2.43
N ASN A 192 7.68 -12.71 3.69
CA ASN A 192 6.31 -12.28 3.99
C ASN A 192 6.19 -10.77 3.88
N ARG A 193 5.14 -10.27 3.25
CA ARG A 193 4.87 -8.84 3.12
C ARG A 193 3.86 -8.33 4.15
N HIS A 194 3.71 -9.06 5.23
CA HIS A 194 3.00 -8.64 6.45
C HIS A 194 1.54 -8.22 6.17
N ASP A 195 1.21 -6.97 6.50
CA ASP A 195 -0.09 -6.35 6.25
C ASP A 195 -0.51 -6.43 4.78
N GLN A 196 0.43 -6.26 3.83
CA GLN A 196 0.18 -6.33 2.39
C GLN A 196 -0.20 -7.74 1.94
N SER A 197 0.44 -8.79 2.48
CA SER A 197 0.09 -10.17 2.17
C SER A 197 -1.36 -10.48 2.57
N ILE A 198 -1.76 -10.07 3.77
CA ILE A 198 -3.13 -10.22 4.27
C ILE A 198 -4.10 -9.41 3.41
N PHE A 199 -3.81 -8.12 3.18
CA PHE A 199 -4.61 -7.23 2.34
C PHE A 199 -4.83 -7.80 0.93
N SER A 200 -3.76 -8.28 0.31
CA SER A 200 -3.79 -8.77 -1.06
C SER A 200 -4.67 -10.01 -1.20
N VAL A 201 -4.45 -11.04 -0.38
CA VAL A 201 -5.25 -12.27 -0.42
C VAL A 201 -6.71 -11.99 -0.05
N LEU A 202 -6.93 -11.21 1.03
CA LEU A 202 -8.27 -10.87 1.48
C LEU A 202 -9.06 -10.10 0.42
N SER A 203 -8.44 -9.13 -0.25
CA SER A 203 -9.11 -8.34 -1.30
C SER A 203 -9.55 -9.19 -2.50
N LYS A 204 -8.81 -10.25 -2.81
CA LYS A 204 -9.20 -11.25 -3.83
C LYS A 204 -10.37 -12.10 -3.36
N LYS A 205 -10.34 -12.53 -2.09
CA LYS A 205 -11.46 -13.28 -1.48
C LYS A 205 -12.76 -12.49 -1.52
N TRP A 206 -12.69 -11.17 -1.30
CA TRP A 206 -13.84 -10.26 -1.37
C TRP A 206 -14.29 -9.95 -2.80
N GLY A 207 -13.56 -10.43 -3.81
CA GLY A 207 -13.90 -10.21 -5.21
C GLY A 207 -13.68 -8.77 -5.70
N PHE A 208 -12.85 -7.97 -5.04
CA PHE A 208 -12.46 -6.66 -5.56
C PHE A 208 -11.58 -6.83 -6.80
N HIS A 209 -11.73 -5.94 -7.77
CA HIS A 209 -10.84 -5.86 -8.92
C HIS A 209 -9.51 -5.19 -8.55
N SER A 210 -8.51 -5.40 -9.36
CA SER A 210 -7.23 -4.71 -9.23
C SER A 210 -6.79 -4.16 -10.58
N PHE A 211 -6.07 -3.04 -10.54
CA PHE A 211 -5.79 -2.19 -11.67
C PHE A 211 -4.29 -2.02 -11.85
N GLN A 212 -3.89 -1.37 -12.94
CA GLN A 212 -2.50 -1.10 -13.23
C GLN A 212 -1.90 -0.12 -12.21
N ASP A 213 -0.65 -0.33 -11.83
CA ASP A 213 0.07 0.51 -10.87
C ASP A 213 0.07 2.00 -11.26
N ILE A 214 -0.14 2.88 -10.27
CA ILE A 214 -0.14 4.34 -10.42
C ILE A 214 1.20 4.99 -10.05
N SER A 215 2.24 4.20 -9.76
CA SER A 215 3.57 4.71 -9.41
C SER A 215 4.56 4.64 -10.56
N GLN A 216 5.76 5.16 -10.31
CA GLN A 216 6.86 5.04 -11.25
C GLN A 216 7.29 3.59 -11.56
N TYR A 217 6.86 2.62 -10.76
CA TYR A 217 7.16 1.20 -10.99
C TYR A 217 6.25 0.54 -12.03
N ARG A 218 5.19 1.21 -12.48
CA ARG A 218 4.39 0.79 -13.65
C ARG A 218 5.25 0.48 -14.88
N TYR A 219 6.36 1.18 -15.04
CA TYR A 219 7.26 1.00 -16.18
C TYR A 219 8.51 0.22 -15.76
N PRO A 220 9.04 -0.62 -16.66
CA PRO A 220 10.27 -1.35 -16.40
C PRO A 220 11.43 -0.39 -16.10
N ARG A 221 12.42 -0.87 -15.37
CA ARG A 221 13.66 -0.15 -15.15
C ARG A 221 14.49 -0.12 -16.42
N GLY A 222 15.22 0.97 -16.63
CA GLY A 222 16.03 1.19 -17.83
C GLY A 222 15.41 2.21 -18.77
N ARG A 223 16.27 3.05 -19.38
CA ARG A 223 15.81 4.21 -20.19
C ARG A 223 15.07 3.79 -21.45
N LYS A 224 15.62 2.83 -22.20
CA LYS A 224 15.07 2.40 -23.49
C LYS A 224 13.73 1.70 -23.30
N GLU A 225 13.69 0.74 -22.39
CA GLU A 225 12.52 -0.06 -22.05
C GLU A 225 11.38 0.84 -21.52
N ARG A 226 11.74 1.80 -20.68
CA ARG A 226 10.80 2.77 -20.09
C ARG A 226 10.19 3.71 -21.13
N ILE A 227 11.01 4.22 -22.07
CA ILE A 227 10.52 5.06 -23.19
C ILE A 227 9.58 4.24 -24.09
N ALA A 228 9.96 3.01 -24.42
CA ALA A 228 9.14 2.14 -25.26
C ALA A 228 7.81 1.77 -24.60
N ALA A 229 7.81 1.49 -23.29
CA ALA A 229 6.61 1.21 -22.52
C ALA A 229 5.69 2.44 -22.46
N LYS A 230 6.23 3.62 -22.16
CA LYS A 230 5.46 4.88 -22.16
C LYS A 230 4.82 5.20 -23.51
N LYS A 231 5.53 4.98 -24.61
CA LYS A 231 4.96 5.20 -25.96
C LYS A 231 3.81 4.24 -26.27
N ARG A 232 3.91 2.99 -25.84
CA ARG A 232 2.83 2.01 -26.01
C ARG A 232 1.60 2.37 -25.19
N GLU A 233 1.79 2.89 -23.97
CA GLU A 233 0.71 3.22 -23.05
C GLU A 233 0.00 4.54 -23.38
N GLN A 234 0.68 5.52 -24.02
CA GLN A 234 0.05 6.79 -24.43
C GLN A 234 -1.20 6.60 -25.32
N ALA A 235 -1.38 5.40 -25.88
CA ALA A 235 -2.55 5.06 -26.68
C ALA A 235 -3.72 4.43 -25.87
N GLY A 236 -3.57 4.14 -24.57
CA GLY A 236 -4.61 3.39 -23.84
C GLY A 236 -4.56 3.40 -22.31
N ALA A 237 -3.75 4.26 -21.68
CA ALA A 237 -3.74 4.35 -20.23
C ALA A 237 -4.99 5.07 -19.71
N GLU A 238 -5.76 4.42 -18.85
CA GLU A 238 -7.00 4.97 -18.27
C GLU A 238 -6.72 6.10 -17.27
N TYR A 239 -5.53 6.12 -16.68
CA TYR A 239 -5.05 7.18 -15.78
C TYR A 239 -3.51 7.29 -15.82
N PRO A 240 -2.94 8.48 -15.51
CA PRO A 240 -1.49 8.69 -15.50
C PRO A 240 -0.83 8.10 -14.25
N ILE A 241 0.52 8.17 -14.17
CA ILE A 241 1.23 8.01 -12.90
C ILE A 241 0.86 9.18 -11.97
N LEU A 242 0.41 8.84 -10.75
CA LEU A 242 -0.03 9.78 -9.73
C LEU A 242 0.83 9.74 -8.46
N VAL A 243 1.57 8.66 -8.22
CA VAL A 243 2.34 8.45 -6.99
C VAL A 243 3.82 8.31 -7.29
N CYS A 244 4.65 8.89 -6.41
CA CYS A 244 6.09 8.67 -6.35
C CYS A 244 6.45 7.93 -5.06
N ILE A 245 7.03 6.73 -5.17
CA ILE A 245 7.56 5.96 -4.04
C ILE A 245 9.04 6.30 -3.89
N HIS A 246 9.46 6.76 -2.71
CA HIS A 246 10.86 7.13 -2.44
C HIS A 246 11.49 6.30 -1.30
N ARG A 247 10.68 5.74 -0.41
CA ARG A 247 11.11 4.89 0.73
C ARG A 247 12.14 5.54 1.67
N GLN A 248 12.31 6.84 1.64
CA GLN A 248 13.30 7.57 2.43
C GLN A 248 12.67 8.15 3.69
N LYS A 249 13.45 8.31 4.75
CA LYS A 249 13.03 9.00 5.98
C LYS A 249 12.77 10.49 5.77
N LYS A 250 13.36 11.08 4.72
CA LYS A 250 13.14 12.47 4.30
C LYS A 250 12.74 12.53 2.82
N ALA A 251 11.79 13.38 2.50
CA ALA A 251 11.39 13.66 1.13
C ALA A 251 11.37 15.18 0.89
N ASP A 252 11.60 15.60 -0.36
CA ASP A 252 11.61 16.98 -0.80
C ASP A 252 11.15 17.10 -2.26
N CYS A 253 11.18 18.30 -2.81
CA CYS A 253 10.76 18.56 -4.19
C CYS A 253 11.62 17.86 -5.26
N THR A 254 12.83 17.41 -4.91
CA THR A 254 13.72 16.70 -5.84
C THR A 254 13.52 15.20 -5.83
N SER A 255 12.81 14.65 -4.83
CA SER A 255 12.64 13.21 -4.64
C SER A 255 12.01 12.54 -5.87
N ALA A 256 10.97 13.12 -6.47
CA ALA A 256 10.34 12.57 -7.68
C ALA A 256 11.28 12.57 -8.87
N PHE A 257 12.09 13.61 -9.04
CA PHE A 257 13.11 13.68 -10.10
C PHE A 257 14.17 12.61 -9.89
N ARG A 258 14.71 12.51 -8.67
CA ARG A 258 15.71 11.51 -8.31
C ARG A 258 15.23 10.08 -8.56
N GLU A 259 14.02 9.75 -8.10
CA GLU A 259 13.44 8.42 -8.34
C GLU A 259 13.23 8.13 -9.82
N ASN A 260 12.77 9.10 -10.61
CA ASN A 260 12.67 8.93 -12.05
C ASN A 260 14.04 8.72 -12.72
N LEU A 261 15.08 9.44 -12.26
CA LEU A 261 16.44 9.28 -12.75
C LEU A 261 16.99 7.87 -12.43
N LEU A 262 16.85 7.42 -11.17
CA LEU A 262 17.28 6.09 -10.74
C LEU A 262 16.57 4.97 -11.50
N ASN A 263 15.27 5.09 -11.74
CA ASN A 263 14.52 4.11 -12.52
C ASN A 263 14.90 4.11 -14.01
N SER A 264 15.33 5.27 -14.55
CA SER A 264 15.80 5.36 -15.93
C SER A 264 17.23 4.86 -16.11
N TYR A 265 18.05 4.99 -15.07
CA TYR A 265 19.46 4.60 -15.07
C TYR A 265 19.79 3.78 -13.81
N PRO A 266 19.43 2.49 -13.77
CA PRO A 266 19.59 1.65 -12.56
C PRO A 266 21.04 1.58 -12.05
N GLY A 267 22.04 1.71 -12.93
CA GLY A 267 23.46 1.75 -12.54
C GLY A 267 23.86 2.92 -11.65
N LEU A 268 23.11 4.04 -11.71
CA LEU A 268 23.35 5.19 -10.84
C LEU A 268 22.97 4.93 -9.38
N SER A 269 22.15 3.91 -9.12
CA SER A 269 21.78 3.56 -7.74
C SER A 269 22.98 3.23 -6.86
N ARG A 270 24.04 2.64 -7.45
CA ARG A 270 25.29 2.32 -6.75
C ARG A 270 26.05 3.57 -6.26
N PHE A 271 25.82 4.73 -6.89
CA PHE A 271 26.49 5.99 -6.56
C PHE A 271 25.61 6.92 -5.71
N LEU A 272 24.29 6.73 -5.73
CA LEU A 272 23.33 7.62 -5.08
C LEU A 272 22.69 7.01 -3.81
N HIS A 273 22.97 5.75 -3.50
CA HIS A 273 22.54 5.09 -2.27
C HIS A 273 23.50 5.38 -1.10
N PHE A 274 23.63 6.64 -0.71
CA PHE A 274 24.03 6.99 0.64
C PHE A 274 22.76 7.10 1.49
N GLY A 275 22.39 6.02 2.20
CA GLY A 275 21.38 6.10 3.25
C GLY A 275 20.27 5.04 3.31
N TYR A 276 20.45 3.86 2.75
CA TYR A 276 19.61 2.71 3.09
C TYR A 276 20.32 1.82 4.13
N HIS A 277 20.24 2.22 5.38
CA HIS A 277 20.44 1.34 6.56
C HIS A 277 19.45 1.73 7.65
#